data_51717b767a1b8ef5f7ebe9a439e26404
#
_entry.id   51717b767a1b8ef5f7ebe9a439e26404
#
_cell.length_a   1.000
_cell.length_b   1.000
_cell.length_c   1.000
_cell.angle_alpha   90.00
_cell.angle_beta   90.00
_cell.angle_gamma   90.00
#
_symmetry.space_group_name_H-M   'P 1'
#
loop_
_entity.id
_entity.type
_entity.pdbx_description
1 polymer ?
#
loop_
_entity_poly.entity_id
_entity_poly.type
_entity_poly.pdbx_seq_one_letter_code
_entity_poly.pdbx_strand_id
1 'polypeptide(L)'
;MSGFSAAWLALREPADVAARSTQVTATVLSSLVGRTPLRGVDLGSGTGSNIRYLSPRLPTCDWRLVDNDAALLDVARHALGDLNPRATSINIETRVADLQTLDSTVLDGCALVTASALLDLVSESWLARLVRLARDAGAHVLMALNYDGRIVCSPPERDDDLVRDLVNRHQVTNKGFGSALGPKAGVRAEALLRDAGYDVCRAPSDWVLGAEHAELQRQVIEGWAHAATELAPDLSPRIQSWTERRIAHLSAGTSHLVVGHDDVGGILTARG
;
A
#
# COMPACT_ATOMS: atom_id res chain seq x y z
N MET A 1 2.75 -7.97 -15.90
CA MET A 1 2.87 -6.57 -15.42
C MET A 1 4.35 -6.26 -15.28
N SER A 2 4.82 -5.13 -15.82
CA SER A 2 6.10 -4.59 -15.40
C SER A 2 5.96 -4.21 -13.91
N GLY A 3 6.78 -4.82 -13.04
CA GLY A 3 6.80 -4.51 -11.62
C GLY A 3 7.13 -3.03 -11.38
N PHE A 4 6.85 -2.53 -10.19
CA PHE A 4 7.25 -1.18 -9.78
C PHE A 4 8.78 -1.08 -9.74
N SER A 5 9.37 0.01 -10.26
CA SER A 5 10.82 0.20 -10.19
C SER A 5 11.24 0.62 -8.77
N ALA A 6 12.47 0.25 -8.37
CA ALA A 6 13.04 0.69 -7.11
C ALA A 6 13.09 2.23 -7.00
N ALA A 7 13.31 2.92 -8.13
CA ALA A 7 13.31 4.39 -8.19
C ALA A 7 11.94 4.99 -7.86
N TRP A 8 10.86 4.41 -8.42
CA TRP A 8 9.49 4.82 -8.09
C TRP A 8 9.17 4.59 -6.62
N LEU A 9 9.53 3.42 -6.06
CA LEU A 9 9.29 3.10 -4.66
C LEU A 9 10.07 4.04 -3.73
N ALA A 10 11.31 4.39 -4.07
CA ALA A 10 12.10 5.36 -3.31
C ALA A 10 11.52 6.79 -3.38
N LEU A 11 11.00 7.19 -4.56
CA LEU A 11 10.42 8.50 -4.75
C LEU A 11 9.14 8.71 -3.91
N ARG A 12 8.30 7.69 -3.81
CA ARG A 12 7.03 7.78 -3.06
C ARG A 12 7.19 7.59 -1.56
N GLU A 13 8.23 6.91 -1.09
CA GLU A 13 8.38 6.51 0.32
C GLU A 13 8.23 7.66 1.33
N PRO A 14 8.78 8.89 1.13
CA PRO A 14 8.54 10.00 2.06
C PRO A 14 7.06 10.37 2.18
N ALA A 15 6.33 10.39 1.06
CA ALA A 15 4.89 10.67 1.05
C ALA A 15 4.10 9.52 1.71
N ASP A 16 4.48 8.26 1.45
CA ASP A 16 3.90 7.09 2.10
C ASP A 16 4.03 7.17 3.62
N VAL A 17 5.23 7.47 4.11
CA VAL A 17 5.51 7.60 5.56
C VAL A 17 4.71 8.72 6.20
N ALA A 18 4.63 9.88 5.53
CA ALA A 18 3.89 11.04 6.04
C ALA A 18 2.38 10.80 6.09
N ALA A 19 1.85 10.03 5.15
CA ALA A 19 0.41 9.76 5.02
C ALA A 19 -0.12 8.72 6.02
N ARG A 20 0.73 7.81 6.53
CA ARG A 20 0.32 6.69 7.40
C ARG A 20 -0.51 7.14 8.59
N SER A 21 -1.62 6.46 8.84
CA SER A 21 -2.40 6.65 10.06
C SER A 21 -1.62 6.17 11.29
N THR A 22 -1.13 7.12 12.09
CA THR A 22 -0.46 6.82 13.37
C THR A 22 -1.40 6.15 14.36
N GLN A 23 -2.71 6.49 14.32
CA GLN A 23 -3.73 5.89 15.17
C GLN A 23 -3.90 4.41 14.84
N VAL A 24 -4.14 4.04 13.58
CA VAL A 24 -4.33 2.63 13.16
C VAL A 24 -3.06 1.83 13.46
N THR A 25 -1.89 2.38 13.11
CA THR A 25 -0.60 1.75 13.40
C THR A 25 -0.44 1.50 14.90
N ALA A 26 -0.62 2.51 15.75
CA ALA A 26 -0.46 2.36 17.20
C ALA A 26 -1.46 1.36 17.80
N THR A 27 -2.71 1.37 17.35
CA THR A 27 -3.75 0.43 17.82
C THR A 27 -3.35 -1.02 17.56
N VAL A 28 -2.88 -1.34 16.34
CA VAL A 28 -2.44 -2.72 16.01
C VAL A 28 -1.16 -3.07 16.77
N LEU A 29 -0.15 -2.18 16.78
CA LEU A 29 1.14 -2.50 17.40
C LEU A 29 1.05 -2.64 18.91
N SER A 30 0.20 -1.86 19.59
CA SER A 30 0.00 -1.98 21.05
C SER A 30 -0.59 -3.34 21.45
N SER A 31 -1.39 -3.96 20.60
CA SER A 31 -1.95 -5.31 20.83
C SER A 31 -0.91 -6.45 20.74
N LEU A 32 0.27 -6.15 20.20
CA LEU A 32 1.39 -7.10 20.06
C LEU A 32 2.37 -7.03 21.25
N VAL A 33 2.21 -6.04 22.14
CA VAL A 33 3.10 -5.88 23.30
C VAL A 33 3.05 -7.13 24.18
N GLY A 34 4.23 -7.65 24.54
CA GLY A 34 4.36 -8.87 25.36
C GLY A 34 4.34 -10.18 24.59
N ARG A 35 4.07 -10.18 23.28
CA ARG A 35 4.23 -11.39 22.45
C ARG A 35 5.71 -11.67 22.20
N THR A 36 6.16 -12.86 22.52
CA THR A 36 7.55 -13.30 22.31
C THR A 36 7.57 -14.80 21.98
N PRO A 37 8.16 -15.24 20.86
CA PRO A 37 8.76 -14.40 19.81
C PRO A 37 7.71 -13.67 18.98
N LEU A 38 8.06 -12.49 18.47
CA LEU A 38 7.20 -11.73 17.56
C LEU A 38 7.75 -11.86 16.13
N ARG A 39 6.93 -12.37 15.22
CA ARG A 39 7.23 -12.44 13.79
C ARG A 39 6.16 -11.72 12.99
N GLY A 40 6.61 -10.83 12.11
CA GLY A 40 5.77 -10.16 11.13
C GLY A 40 6.03 -10.70 9.72
N VAL A 41 5.01 -10.66 8.87
CA VAL A 41 5.11 -10.92 7.44
C VAL A 41 4.63 -9.69 6.68
N ASP A 42 5.42 -9.23 5.71
CA ASP A 42 5.07 -8.12 4.82
C ASP A 42 4.86 -8.65 3.41
N LEU A 43 3.67 -8.44 2.86
CA LEU A 43 3.24 -8.94 1.55
C LEU A 43 3.35 -7.83 0.51
N GLY A 44 4.02 -8.11 -0.62
CA GLY A 44 4.35 -7.10 -1.62
C GLY A 44 5.36 -6.10 -1.05
N SER A 45 6.41 -6.61 -0.42
CA SER A 45 7.35 -5.82 0.38
C SER A 45 8.13 -4.79 -0.44
N GLY A 46 8.27 -5.01 -1.75
CA GLY A 46 9.06 -4.15 -2.62
C GLY A 46 10.47 -3.92 -2.06
N THR A 47 10.85 -2.66 -1.91
CA THR A 47 12.13 -2.25 -1.32
C THR A 47 12.15 -2.20 0.21
N GLY A 48 11.11 -2.70 0.89
CA GLY A 48 11.03 -2.78 2.34
C GLY A 48 10.64 -1.48 3.06
N SER A 49 10.05 -0.51 2.37
CA SER A 49 9.64 0.78 2.94
C SER A 49 8.68 0.63 4.13
N ASN A 50 7.71 -0.30 4.03
CA ASN A 50 6.78 -0.58 5.12
C ASN A 50 7.49 -1.08 6.38
N ILE A 51 8.52 -1.90 6.22
CA ILE A 51 9.30 -2.40 7.37
C ILE A 51 10.21 -1.30 7.93
N ARG A 52 10.79 -0.43 7.10
CA ARG A 52 11.50 0.76 7.60
C ARG A 52 10.61 1.65 8.46
N TYR A 53 9.33 1.79 8.10
CA TYR A 53 8.36 2.52 8.92
C TYR A 53 8.02 1.79 10.22
N LEU A 54 7.85 0.46 10.19
CA LEU A 54 7.36 -0.33 11.34
C LEU A 54 8.47 -0.72 12.32
N SER A 55 9.69 -1.03 11.86
CA SER A 55 10.77 -1.56 12.72
C SER A 55 11.14 -0.66 13.91
N PRO A 56 11.19 0.67 13.79
CA PRO A 56 11.44 1.53 14.96
C PRO A 56 10.32 1.48 16.01
N ARG A 57 9.12 1.01 15.61
CA ARG A 57 7.92 0.89 16.43
C ARG A 57 7.73 -0.52 16.99
N LEU A 58 8.42 -1.52 16.39
CA LEU A 58 8.44 -2.93 16.81
C LEU A 58 9.90 -3.45 16.84
N PRO A 59 10.73 -3.00 17.78
CA PRO A 59 12.18 -3.23 17.74
C PRO A 59 12.60 -4.69 17.93
N THR A 60 11.71 -5.59 18.35
CA THR A 60 11.99 -7.01 18.59
C THR A 60 11.27 -7.94 17.60
N CYS A 61 10.70 -7.41 16.52
CA CYS A 61 9.98 -8.21 15.53
C CYS A 61 10.93 -8.76 14.46
N ASP A 62 10.93 -10.09 14.30
CA ASP A 62 11.54 -10.72 13.12
C ASP A 62 10.61 -10.57 11.92
N TRP A 63 11.17 -10.31 10.75
CA TRP A 63 10.39 -10.02 9.57
C TRP A 63 10.62 -11.02 8.44
N ARG A 64 9.53 -11.48 7.82
CA ARG A 64 9.52 -12.16 6.53
C ARG A 64 8.99 -11.21 5.47
N LEU A 65 9.82 -10.86 4.52
CA LEU A 65 9.49 -10.02 3.37
C LEU A 65 9.14 -10.91 2.19
N VAL A 66 7.96 -10.73 1.61
CA VAL A 66 7.46 -11.53 0.50
C VAL A 66 7.17 -10.65 -0.69
N ASP A 67 7.81 -10.92 -1.81
CA ASP A 67 7.59 -10.24 -3.09
C ASP A 67 7.89 -11.20 -4.25
N ASN A 68 7.38 -10.93 -5.44
CA ASN A 68 7.69 -11.70 -6.64
C ASN A 68 8.96 -11.20 -7.35
N ASP A 69 9.47 -10.02 -6.98
CA ASP A 69 10.67 -9.42 -7.56
C ASP A 69 11.88 -9.60 -6.60
N ALA A 70 12.76 -10.51 -6.97
CA ALA A 70 13.98 -10.80 -6.22
C ALA A 70 14.91 -9.59 -6.12
N ALA A 71 14.96 -8.73 -7.15
CA ALA A 71 15.83 -7.56 -7.13
C ALA A 71 15.34 -6.51 -6.12
N LEU A 72 14.02 -6.34 -5.98
CA LEU A 72 13.45 -5.46 -4.95
C LEU A 72 13.71 -6.00 -3.55
N LEU A 73 13.58 -7.31 -3.34
CA LEU A 73 13.91 -7.95 -2.06
C LEU A 73 15.39 -7.81 -1.69
N ASP A 74 16.30 -7.85 -2.68
CA ASP A 74 17.72 -7.60 -2.44
C ASP A 74 17.97 -6.16 -2.00
N VAL A 75 17.31 -5.17 -2.61
CA VAL A 75 17.34 -3.77 -2.16
C VAL A 75 16.80 -3.66 -0.73
N ALA A 76 15.66 -4.31 -0.44
CA ALA A 76 15.07 -4.30 0.90
C ALA A 76 16.02 -4.84 1.96
N ARG A 77 16.66 -5.99 1.69
CA ARG A 77 17.60 -6.62 2.62
C ARG A 77 18.80 -5.73 2.93
N HIS A 78 19.39 -5.09 1.93
CA HIS A 78 20.50 -4.15 2.14
C HIS A 78 20.04 -2.93 2.95
N ALA A 79 18.94 -2.27 2.56
CA ALA A 79 18.45 -1.08 3.24
C ALA A 79 18.02 -1.35 4.70
N LEU A 80 17.54 -2.55 5.02
CA LEU A 80 17.14 -2.94 6.38
C LEU A 80 18.32 -3.40 7.22
N GLY A 81 19.37 -3.99 6.60
CA GLY A 81 20.61 -4.36 7.28
C GLY A 81 21.35 -3.16 7.87
N ASP A 82 21.26 -2.01 7.21
CA ASP A 82 21.89 -0.76 7.62
C ASP A 82 21.18 -0.05 8.79
N LEU A 83 19.89 -0.39 9.03
CA LEU A 83 19.06 0.31 10.04
C LEU A 83 19.46 0.03 11.49
N ASN A 84 20.25 -0.98 11.79
CA ASN A 84 20.48 -1.36 13.18
C ASN A 84 21.90 -1.83 13.54
N PRO A 85 22.89 -0.91 13.56
CA PRO A 85 24.24 -1.26 14.04
C PRO A 85 24.33 -1.45 15.57
N ARG A 86 23.28 -1.17 16.36
CA ARG A 86 23.36 -1.08 17.83
C ARG A 86 22.28 -1.77 18.63
N ALA A 87 21.24 -2.36 18.03
CA ALA A 87 20.15 -3.01 18.77
C ALA A 87 20.00 -4.48 18.34
N THR A 88 19.41 -5.27 19.23
CA THR A 88 19.06 -6.68 19.06
C THR A 88 18.82 -7.08 17.61
N SER A 89 19.51 -8.12 17.15
CA SER A 89 19.44 -8.65 15.80
C SER A 89 17.99 -8.90 15.37
N ILE A 90 17.42 -7.96 14.60
CA ILE A 90 16.17 -8.22 13.87
C ILE A 90 16.54 -9.19 12.76
N ASN A 91 15.88 -10.35 12.73
CA ASN A 91 16.06 -11.29 11.64
C ASN A 91 15.19 -10.88 10.45
N ILE A 92 15.80 -10.71 9.27
CA ILE A 92 15.11 -10.40 8.02
C ILE A 92 15.23 -11.62 7.11
N GLU A 93 14.12 -12.31 6.91
CA GLU A 93 13.97 -13.38 5.92
C GLU A 93 13.33 -12.80 4.65
N THR A 94 13.90 -13.05 3.48
CA THR A 94 13.28 -12.71 2.19
C THR A 94 12.77 -13.95 1.50
N ARG A 95 11.55 -13.90 0.95
CA ARG A 95 10.93 -15.00 0.21
C ARG A 95 10.41 -14.51 -1.13
N VAL A 96 11.00 -14.99 -2.22
CA VAL A 96 10.47 -14.75 -3.56
C VAL A 96 9.24 -15.65 -3.76
N ALA A 97 8.06 -15.06 -3.91
CA ALA A 97 6.83 -15.80 -4.10
C ALA A 97 5.79 -14.98 -4.88
N ASP A 98 5.01 -15.68 -5.71
CA ASP A 98 3.85 -15.09 -6.36
C ASP A 98 2.67 -15.06 -5.39
N LEU A 99 2.24 -13.85 -5.02
CA LEU A 99 1.12 -13.66 -4.11
C LEU A 99 -0.21 -14.15 -4.68
N GLN A 100 -0.34 -14.38 -5.99
CA GLN A 100 -1.54 -14.99 -6.58
C GLN A 100 -1.77 -16.41 -6.01
N THR A 101 -0.68 -17.12 -5.75
CA THR A 101 -0.69 -18.49 -5.22
C THR A 101 -0.37 -18.55 -3.72
N LEU A 102 -0.62 -17.45 -2.98
CA LEU A 102 -0.36 -17.37 -1.55
C LEU A 102 -0.89 -18.59 -0.81
N ASP A 103 -0.03 -19.30 -0.10
CA ASP A 103 -0.35 -20.46 0.74
C ASP A 103 -0.16 -20.16 2.24
N SER A 104 -0.64 -21.06 3.11
CA SER A 104 -0.56 -20.87 4.56
C SER A 104 0.86 -20.82 5.08
N THR A 105 1.82 -21.48 4.42
CA THR A 105 3.22 -21.56 4.89
C THR A 105 3.92 -20.20 4.91
N VAL A 106 3.42 -19.26 4.11
CA VAL A 106 3.92 -17.87 4.11
C VAL A 106 3.68 -17.21 5.46
N LEU A 107 2.56 -17.55 6.13
CA LEU A 107 2.11 -16.95 7.39
C LEU A 107 2.46 -17.81 8.62
N ASP A 108 3.17 -18.94 8.46
CA ASP A 108 3.48 -19.84 9.57
C ASP A 108 4.23 -19.12 10.70
N GLY A 109 3.67 -19.20 11.90
CA GLY A 109 4.23 -18.64 13.12
C GLY A 109 4.24 -17.10 13.17
N CYS A 110 3.53 -16.39 12.26
CA CYS A 110 3.47 -14.94 12.31
C CYS A 110 2.36 -14.46 13.27
N ALA A 111 2.64 -13.36 13.94
CA ALA A 111 1.71 -12.66 14.82
C ALA A 111 1.16 -11.38 14.17
N LEU A 112 1.79 -10.92 13.08
CA LEU A 112 1.38 -9.75 12.31
C LEU A 112 1.52 -10.02 10.81
N VAL A 113 0.44 -9.77 10.07
CA VAL A 113 0.45 -9.73 8.60
C VAL A 113 0.26 -8.28 8.17
N THR A 114 1.15 -7.79 7.33
CA THR A 114 1.08 -6.42 6.83
C THR A 114 1.28 -6.35 5.32
N ALA A 115 0.73 -5.32 4.72
CA ALA A 115 0.95 -4.92 3.33
C ALA A 115 0.76 -3.41 3.20
N SER A 116 1.40 -2.81 2.20
CA SER A 116 1.26 -1.39 1.91
C SER A 116 1.01 -1.20 0.42
N ALA A 117 -0.03 -0.44 0.05
CA ALA A 117 -0.44 -0.17 -1.33
C ALA A 117 -0.61 -1.46 -2.19
N LEU A 118 -1.26 -2.47 -1.61
CA LEU A 118 -1.47 -3.77 -2.25
C LEU A 118 -2.95 -4.10 -2.46
N LEU A 119 -3.83 -3.74 -1.51
CA LEU A 119 -5.19 -4.29 -1.53
C LEU A 119 -6.06 -3.76 -2.68
N ASP A 120 -5.76 -2.58 -3.19
CA ASP A 120 -6.42 -2.01 -4.36
C ASP A 120 -6.09 -2.76 -5.66
N LEU A 121 -5.01 -3.55 -5.68
CA LEU A 121 -4.57 -4.34 -6.83
C LEU A 121 -5.15 -5.77 -6.83
N VAL A 122 -5.62 -6.27 -5.69
CA VAL A 122 -6.06 -7.65 -5.55
C VAL A 122 -7.57 -7.81 -5.72
N SER A 123 -8.02 -9.03 -5.99
CA SER A 123 -9.46 -9.34 -6.04
C SER A 123 -10.05 -9.56 -4.65
N GLU A 124 -11.38 -9.45 -4.54
CA GLU A 124 -12.10 -9.74 -3.29
C GLU A 124 -11.89 -11.19 -2.82
N SER A 125 -11.85 -12.15 -3.74
CA SER A 125 -11.61 -13.56 -3.39
C SER A 125 -10.22 -13.79 -2.82
N TRP A 126 -9.21 -13.09 -3.36
CA TRP A 126 -7.85 -13.13 -2.83
C TRP A 126 -7.78 -12.53 -1.42
N LEU A 127 -8.39 -11.35 -1.23
CA LEU A 127 -8.42 -10.69 0.08
C LEU A 127 -9.16 -11.56 1.12
N ALA A 128 -10.30 -12.15 0.77
CA ALA A 128 -11.03 -13.07 1.64
C ALA A 128 -10.19 -14.30 2.02
N ARG A 129 -9.37 -14.82 1.08
CA ARG A 129 -8.42 -15.89 1.36
C ARG A 129 -7.34 -15.43 2.34
N LEU A 130 -6.73 -14.26 2.12
CA LEU A 130 -5.71 -13.69 3.01
C LEU A 130 -6.25 -13.53 4.44
N VAL A 131 -7.45 -12.98 4.60
CA VAL A 131 -8.09 -12.79 5.91
C VAL A 131 -8.28 -14.13 6.63
N ARG A 132 -8.73 -15.19 5.92
CA ARG A 132 -8.83 -16.53 6.50
C ARG A 132 -7.47 -17.07 6.95
N LEU A 133 -6.46 -16.99 6.09
CA LEU A 133 -5.11 -17.45 6.40
C LEU A 133 -4.50 -16.70 7.61
N ALA A 134 -4.68 -15.39 7.67
CA ALA A 134 -4.22 -14.57 8.80
C ALA A 134 -4.92 -14.96 10.11
N ARG A 135 -6.25 -15.20 10.03
CA ARG A 135 -7.03 -15.67 11.18
C ARG A 135 -6.55 -17.05 11.66
N ASP A 136 -6.36 -18.00 10.73
CA ASP A 136 -5.93 -19.36 11.06
C ASP A 136 -4.51 -19.37 11.66
N ALA A 137 -3.65 -18.45 11.25
CA ALA A 137 -2.33 -18.20 11.84
C ALA A 137 -2.39 -17.50 13.21
N GLY A 138 -3.54 -16.97 13.64
CA GLY A 138 -3.66 -16.20 14.87
C GLY A 138 -3.04 -14.80 14.78
N ALA A 139 -2.86 -14.28 13.57
CA ALA A 139 -2.16 -13.03 13.31
C ALA A 139 -3.09 -11.81 13.35
N HIS A 140 -2.58 -10.69 13.85
CA HIS A 140 -3.17 -9.37 13.61
C HIS A 140 -2.84 -8.89 12.20
N VAL A 141 -3.57 -7.90 11.70
CA VAL A 141 -3.47 -7.42 10.32
C VAL A 141 -3.28 -5.91 10.31
N LEU A 142 -2.37 -5.41 9.46
CA LEU A 142 -2.17 -3.98 9.21
C LEU A 142 -1.99 -3.75 7.70
N MET A 143 -3.04 -3.25 7.05
CA MET A 143 -3.08 -2.96 5.62
C MET A 143 -3.09 -1.46 5.40
N ALA A 144 -2.02 -0.92 4.84
CA ALA A 144 -1.80 0.51 4.74
C ALA A 144 -1.91 1.03 3.31
N LEU A 145 -2.21 2.33 3.20
CA LEU A 145 -2.19 3.08 1.95
C LEU A 145 -3.06 2.42 0.86
N ASN A 146 -4.26 2.01 1.22
CA ASN A 146 -5.21 1.43 0.28
C ASN A 146 -5.95 2.56 -0.43
N TYR A 147 -5.77 2.68 -1.74
CA TYR A 147 -6.41 3.72 -2.55
C TYR A 147 -7.94 3.70 -2.41
N ASP A 148 -8.57 4.85 -2.17
CA ASP A 148 -10.01 4.98 -1.90
C ASP A 148 -10.81 5.66 -3.03
N GLY A 149 -10.14 6.07 -4.11
CA GLY A 149 -10.77 6.69 -5.28
C GLY A 149 -10.82 8.19 -5.25
N ARG A 150 -10.44 8.85 -4.16
CA ARG A 150 -10.38 10.31 -4.09
C ARG A 150 -9.12 10.85 -4.75
N ILE A 151 -9.31 11.74 -5.69
CA ILE A 151 -8.25 12.54 -6.32
C ILE A 151 -8.74 13.98 -6.30
N VAL A 152 -7.98 14.86 -5.65
CA VAL A 152 -8.25 16.29 -5.61
C VAL A 152 -7.02 17.01 -6.11
N CYS A 153 -7.22 17.84 -7.12
CA CYS A 153 -6.16 18.67 -7.71
C CYS A 153 -6.42 20.15 -7.45
N SER A 154 -5.39 20.89 -7.07
CA SER A 154 -5.46 22.34 -6.90
C SER A 154 -4.30 23.00 -7.67
N PRO A 155 -4.54 24.11 -8.39
CA PRO A 155 -5.83 24.68 -8.73
C PRO A 155 -6.72 23.70 -9.49
N PRO A 156 -8.07 23.82 -9.42
CA PRO A 156 -8.96 22.94 -10.15
C PRO A 156 -8.89 23.18 -11.65
N GLU A 157 -8.94 22.11 -12.44
CA GLU A 157 -8.98 22.15 -13.89
C GLU A 157 -10.25 21.46 -14.41
N ARG A 158 -10.77 21.95 -15.54
CA ARG A 158 -11.76 21.16 -16.26
C ARG A 158 -11.13 19.81 -16.62
N ASP A 159 -11.84 18.77 -16.60
CA ASP A 159 -11.40 17.39 -16.87
C ASP A 159 -10.76 16.65 -15.67
N ASP A 160 -10.56 17.29 -14.50
CA ASP A 160 -10.10 16.59 -13.30
C ASP A 160 -11.04 15.43 -12.93
N ASP A 161 -12.35 15.70 -12.91
CA ASP A 161 -13.36 14.68 -12.62
C ASP A 161 -13.39 13.58 -13.69
N LEU A 162 -13.25 13.94 -14.97
CA LEU A 162 -13.18 12.96 -16.06
C LEU A 162 -11.98 12.02 -15.88
N VAL A 163 -10.79 12.57 -15.63
CA VAL A 163 -9.59 11.76 -15.47
C VAL A 163 -9.69 10.90 -14.21
N ARG A 164 -10.14 11.46 -13.08
CA ARG A 164 -10.39 10.69 -11.84
C ARG A 164 -11.32 9.50 -12.10
N ASP A 165 -12.44 9.70 -12.80
CA ASP A 165 -13.43 8.66 -13.05
C ASP A 165 -12.86 7.56 -13.98
N LEU A 166 -12.05 7.94 -14.96
CA LEU A 166 -11.34 6.99 -15.82
C LEU A 166 -10.28 6.20 -15.03
N VAL A 167 -9.49 6.87 -14.19
CA VAL A 167 -8.51 6.22 -13.31
C VAL A 167 -9.23 5.23 -12.39
N ASN A 168 -10.33 5.61 -11.74
CA ASN A 168 -11.09 4.73 -10.87
C ASN A 168 -11.63 3.49 -11.60
N ARG A 169 -12.09 3.67 -12.84
CA ARG A 169 -12.49 2.54 -13.70
C ARG A 169 -11.31 1.66 -14.09
N HIS A 170 -10.14 2.26 -14.34
CA HIS A 170 -8.93 1.51 -14.64
C HIS A 170 -8.45 0.70 -13.43
N GLN A 171 -8.58 1.25 -12.21
CA GLN A 171 -8.16 0.57 -10.98
C GLN A 171 -8.93 -0.73 -10.70
N VAL A 172 -10.15 -0.90 -11.19
CA VAL A 172 -10.92 -2.16 -11.02
C VAL A 172 -10.66 -3.19 -12.12
N THR A 173 -9.79 -2.92 -13.09
CA THR A 173 -9.39 -3.90 -14.11
C THR A 173 -8.52 -5.01 -13.50
N ASN A 174 -8.31 -6.09 -14.27
CA ASN A 174 -7.46 -7.19 -13.81
C ASN A 174 -5.99 -6.75 -13.71
N LYS A 175 -5.45 -6.79 -12.49
CA LYS A 175 -4.04 -6.48 -12.17
C LYS A 175 -3.20 -7.76 -11.93
N GLY A 176 -3.67 -8.93 -12.41
CA GLY A 176 -3.05 -10.22 -12.19
C GLY A 176 -3.78 -11.09 -11.18
N PHE A 177 -4.60 -10.51 -10.32
CA PHE A 177 -5.36 -11.21 -9.27
C PHE A 177 -6.86 -11.39 -9.61
N GLY A 178 -7.26 -11.22 -10.87
CA GLY A 178 -8.66 -11.08 -11.27
C GLY A 178 -9.11 -9.60 -11.22
N SER A 179 -10.43 -9.35 -11.22
CA SER A 179 -10.94 -7.97 -11.07
C SER A 179 -10.49 -7.39 -9.74
N ALA A 180 -9.76 -6.28 -9.80
CA ALA A 180 -9.20 -5.65 -8.63
C ALA A 180 -10.28 -4.93 -7.80
N LEU A 181 -10.05 -4.83 -6.49
CA LEU A 181 -10.93 -4.09 -5.58
C LEU A 181 -10.91 -2.58 -5.87
N GLY A 182 -9.76 -2.06 -6.32
CA GLY A 182 -9.57 -0.65 -6.59
C GLY A 182 -10.01 0.22 -5.41
N PRO A 183 -10.83 1.28 -5.68
CA PRO A 183 -11.28 2.21 -4.63
C PRO A 183 -12.08 1.59 -3.48
N LYS A 184 -12.48 0.35 -3.57
CA LYS A 184 -13.26 -0.34 -2.52
C LYS A 184 -12.40 -1.12 -1.55
N ALA A 185 -11.09 -1.16 -1.74
CA ALA A 185 -10.18 -2.05 -1.02
C ALA A 185 -10.26 -1.87 0.50
N GLY A 186 -10.14 -0.64 1.01
CA GLY A 186 -10.19 -0.36 2.45
C GLY A 186 -11.51 -0.76 3.10
N VAL A 187 -12.65 -0.41 2.47
CA VAL A 187 -13.99 -0.75 2.98
C VAL A 187 -14.24 -2.26 2.95
N ARG A 188 -13.78 -2.95 1.90
CA ARG A 188 -13.94 -4.41 1.81
C ARG A 188 -13.04 -5.14 2.79
N ALA A 189 -11.81 -4.64 3.01
CA ALA A 189 -10.92 -5.18 4.04
C ALA A 189 -11.54 -5.08 5.44
N GLU A 190 -12.09 -3.91 5.78
CA GLU A 190 -12.79 -3.70 7.05
C GLU A 190 -13.95 -4.70 7.23
N ALA A 191 -14.80 -4.88 6.22
CA ALA A 191 -15.92 -5.79 6.28
C ALA A 191 -15.48 -7.26 6.46
N LEU A 192 -14.54 -7.73 5.62
CA LEU A 192 -14.05 -9.12 5.67
C LEU A 192 -13.33 -9.43 6.98
N LEU A 193 -12.57 -8.48 7.54
CA LEU A 193 -11.92 -8.64 8.83
C LEU A 193 -12.95 -8.75 9.97
N ARG A 194 -13.99 -7.89 9.97
CA ARG A 194 -15.08 -7.98 10.97
C ARG A 194 -15.81 -9.31 10.90
N ASP A 195 -16.17 -9.75 9.69
CA ASP A 195 -16.83 -11.04 9.46
C ASP A 195 -15.95 -12.22 9.93
N ALA A 196 -14.63 -12.05 9.89
CA ALA A 196 -13.68 -13.03 10.40
C ALA A 196 -13.44 -12.93 11.92
N GLY A 197 -14.09 -12.02 12.65
CA GLY A 197 -14.00 -11.88 14.10
C GLY A 197 -12.83 -11.04 14.59
N TYR A 198 -12.33 -10.12 13.76
CA TYR A 198 -11.38 -9.11 14.19
C TYR A 198 -12.08 -7.89 14.77
N ASP A 199 -11.48 -7.27 15.78
CA ASP A 199 -11.75 -5.88 16.11
C ASP A 199 -11.00 -4.99 15.11
N VAL A 200 -11.74 -4.10 14.41
CA VAL A 200 -11.23 -3.41 13.22
C VAL A 200 -11.26 -1.90 13.42
N CYS A 201 -10.14 -1.26 13.14
CA CYS A 201 -10.02 0.19 13.00
C CYS A 201 -9.62 0.56 11.56
N ARG A 202 -10.20 1.64 11.03
CA ARG A 202 -9.88 2.22 9.74
C ARG A 202 -9.79 3.73 9.86
N ALA A 203 -8.81 4.35 9.22
CA ALA A 203 -8.65 5.79 9.19
C ALA A 203 -7.99 6.24 7.87
N PRO A 204 -8.25 7.49 7.43
CA PRO A 204 -7.59 8.07 6.27
C PRO A 204 -6.07 8.09 6.40
N SER A 205 -5.39 7.85 5.27
CA SER A 205 -3.94 7.92 5.10
C SER A 205 -3.59 8.61 3.78
N ASP A 206 -4.10 9.81 3.58
CA ASP A 206 -4.05 10.54 2.32
C ASP A 206 -2.65 11.05 2.00
N TRP A 207 -2.20 10.87 0.76
CA TRP A 207 -1.11 11.68 0.25
C TRP A 207 -1.56 13.12 0.12
N VAL A 208 -0.78 14.02 0.69
CA VAL A 208 -0.90 15.47 0.51
C VAL A 208 0.40 15.97 -0.10
N LEU A 209 0.38 16.20 -1.40
CA LEU A 209 1.58 16.47 -2.19
C LEU A 209 1.63 17.96 -2.56
N GLY A 210 2.57 18.68 -1.96
CA GLY A 210 2.89 20.08 -2.27
C GLY A 210 4.04 20.23 -3.27
N ALA A 211 4.57 21.44 -3.39
CA ALA A 211 5.65 21.76 -4.33
C ALA A 211 6.93 20.96 -4.08
N GLU A 212 7.19 20.54 -2.84
CA GLU A 212 8.33 19.70 -2.45
C GLU A 212 8.26 18.31 -3.06
N HIS A 213 7.07 17.84 -3.49
CA HIS A 213 6.84 16.56 -4.13
C HIS A 213 6.68 16.68 -5.66
N ALA A 214 7.27 17.71 -6.30
CA ALA A 214 7.02 18.00 -7.72
C ALA A 214 7.28 16.80 -8.66
N GLU A 215 8.34 16.04 -8.44
CA GLU A 215 8.65 14.87 -9.27
C GLU A 215 7.65 13.72 -9.04
N LEU A 216 7.23 13.48 -7.79
CA LEU A 216 6.20 12.50 -7.49
C LEU A 216 4.87 12.88 -8.13
N GLN A 217 4.46 14.17 -8.02
CA GLN A 217 3.26 14.66 -8.67
C GLN A 217 3.31 14.48 -10.19
N ARG A 218 4.46 14.76 -10.83
CA ARG A 218 4.65 14.56 -12.26
C ARG A 218 4.35 13.13 -12.67
N GLN A 219 5.02 12.17 -12.02
CA GLN A 219 4.86 10.75 -12.36
C GLN A 219 3.44 10.25 -12.09
N VAL A 220 2.79 10.74 -11.04
CA VAL A 220 1.39 10.44 -10.72
C VAL A 220 0.45 10.98 -11.80
N ILE A 221 0.61 12.24 -12.23
CA ILE A 221 -0.21 12.86 -13.30
C ILE A 221 -0.03 12.09 -14.62
N GLU A 222 1.22 11.78 -14.98
CA GLU A 222 1.52 11.01 -16.20
C GLU A 222 0.94 9.59 -16.14
N GLY A 223 1.01 8.93 -14.98
CA GLY A 223 0.40 7.62 -14.74
C GLY A 223 -1.12 7.65 -14.86
N TRP A 224 -1.78 8.67 -14.32
CA TRP A 224 -3.23 8.86 -14.48
C TRP A 224 -3.63 9.10 -15.92
N ALA A 225 -2.89 9.94 -16.64
CA ALA A 225 -3.12 10.20 -18.07
C ALA A 225 -2.98 8.93 -18.89
N HIS A 226 -1.97 8.10 -18.61
CA HIS A 226 -1.78 6.81 -19.25
C HIS A 226 -2.96 5.87 -19.00
N ALA A 227 -3.33 5.64 -17.74
CA ALA A 227 -4.45 4.79 -17.35
C ALA A 227 -5.79 5.26 -17.95
N ALA A 228 -6.02 6.59 -17.98
CA ALA A 228 -7.22 7.16 -18.59
C ALA A 228 -7.26 6.95 -20.10
N THR A 229 -6.12 7.09 -20.77
CA THR A 229 -6.00 6.90 -22.23
C THR A 229 -6.18 5.44 -22.63
N GLU A 230 -5.68 4.48 -21.83
CA GLU A 230 -5.91 3.05 -22.07
C GLU A 230 -7.42 2.70 -22.08
N LEU A 231 -8.20 3.32 -21.19
CA LEU A 231 -9.65 3.08 -21.11
C LEU A 231 -10.47 3.86 -22.13
N ALA A 232 -10.00 5.02 -22.56
CA ALA A 232 -10.73 5.92 -23.43
C ALA A 232 -9.79 6.52 -24.49
N PRO A 233 -9.31 5.73 -25.46
CA PRO A 233 -8.37 6.19 -26.49
C PRO A 233 -8.91 7.39 -27.31
N ASP A 234 -10.22 7.44 -27.54
CA ASP A 234 -10.88 8.54 -28.26
C ASP A 234 -10.79 9.89 -27.53
N LEU A 235 -10.56 9.86 -26.22
CA LEU A 235 -10.36 11.05 -25.39
C LEU A 235 -8.89 11.45 -25.25
N SER A 236 -7.96 10.76 -25.90
CA SER A 236 -6.52 11.00 -25.79
C SER A 236 -6.13 12.49 -25.98
N PRO A 237 -6.63 13.25 -27.01
CA PRO A 237 -6.28 14.67 -27.13
C PRO A 237 -6.76 15.52 -25.95
N ARG A 238 -7.91 15.17 -25.37
CA ARG A 238 -8.47 15.88 -24.21
C ARG A 238 -7.68 15.58 -22.94
N ILE A 239 -7.29 14.32 -22.73
CA ILE A 239 -6.43 13.87 -21.62
C ILE A 239 -5.05 14.50 -21.73
N GLN A 240 -4.47 14.55 -22.93
CA GLN A 240 -3.18 15.22 -23.16
C GLN A 240 -3.25 16.72 -22.80
N SER A 241 -4.27 17.44 -23.26
CA SER A 241 -4.46 18.86 -22.91
C SER A 241 -4.63 19.08 -21.40
N TRP A 242 -5.30 18.14 -20.69
CA TRP A 242 -5.38 18.14 -19.23
C TRP A 242 -4.00 17.94 -18.61
N THR A 243 -3.22 16.99 -19.08
CA THR A 243 -1.86 16.71 -18.60
C THR A 243 -0.96 17.93 -18.75
N GLU A 244 -0.99 18.60 -19.92
CA GLU A 244 -0.21 19.80 -20.16
C GLU A 244 -0.54 20.93 -19.17
N ARG A 245 -1.84 21.16 -18.86
CA ARG A 245 -2.24 22.14 -17.85
C ARG A 245 -1.76 21.75 -16.45
N ARG A 246 -1.85 20.48 -16.07
CA ARG A 246 -1.35 20.01 -14.76
C ARG A 246 0.16 20.19 -14.63
N ILE A 247 0.91 19.88 -15.68
CA ILE A 247 2.38 20.07 -15.71
C ILE A 247 2.73 21.57 -15.67
N ALA A 248 1.91 22.44 -16.28
CA ALA A 248 2.10 23.87 -16.17
C ALA A 248 1.96 24.37 -14.70
N HIS A 249 0.97 23.87 -13.94
CA HIS A 249 0.85 24.17 -12.50
C HIS A 249 2.03 23.68 -11.69
N LEU A 250 2.57 22.48 -12.01
CA LEU A 250 3.81 21.99 -11.39
C LEU A 250 4.99 22.92 -11.66
N SER A 251 5.17 23.34 -12.91
CA SER A 251 6.26 24.23 -13.32
C SER A 251 6.15 25.61 -12.68
N ALA A 252 4.93 26.07 -12.39
CA ALA A 252 4.65 27.33 -11.70
C ALA A 252 4.76 27.20 -10.16
N GLY A 253 4.98 26.00 -9.60
CA GLY A 253 5.02 25.76 -8.16
C GLY A 253 3.67 25.92 -7.45
N THR A 254 2.56 25.87 -8.18
CA THR A 254 1.20 26.08 -7.66
C THR A 254 0.39 24.79 -7.53
N SER A 255 0.96 23.64 -7.96
CA SER A 255 0.27 22.37 -7.93
C SER A 255 0.23 21.76 -6.53
N HIS A 256 -0.97 21.37 -6.11
CA HIS A 256 -1.19 20.53 -4.93
C HIS A 256 -2.11 19.37 -5.30
N LEU A 257 -1.75 18.15 -4.88
CA LEU A 257 -2.57 16.97 -5.08
C LEU A 257 -2.92 16.34 -3.73
N VAL A 258 -4.15 15.87 -3.60
CA VAL A 258 -4.55 14.95 -2.55
C VAL A 258 -4.98 13.64 -3.22
N VAL A 259 -4.34 12.54 -2.83
CA VAL A 259 -4.70 11.19 -3.26
C VAL A 259 -5.19 10.43 -2.04
N GLY A 260 -6.47 10.07 -2.06
CA GLY A 260 -7.12 9.43 -0.93
C GLY A 260 -6.67 7.99 -0.73
N HIS A 261 -6.35 7.65 0.49
CA HIS A 261 -6.03 6.30 0.93
C HIS A 261 -6.64 6.04 2.31
N ASP A 262 -6.77 4.76 2.65
CA ASP A 262 -7.13 4.28 3.98
C ASP A 262 -6.08 3.31 4.53
N ASP A 263 -5.76 3.44 5.83
CA ASP A 263 -5.12 2.38 6.60
C ASP A 263 -6.19 1.57 7.34
N VAL A 264 -6.06 0.24 7.33
CA VAL A 264 -6.97 -0.69 7.99
C VAL A 264 -6.18 -1.59 8.92
N GLY A 265 -6.56 -1.61 10.20
CA GLY A 265 -6.01 -2.49 11.23
C GLY A 265 -7.05 -3.50 11.70
N GLY A 266 -6.65 -4.75 11.87
CA GLY A 266 -7.46 -5.82 12.45
C GLY A 266 -6.75 -6.49 13.61
N ILE A 267 -7.36 -6.47 14.79
CA ILE A 267 -6.85 -7.13 16.00
C ILE A 267 -7.67 -8.39 16.22
N LEU A 268 -7.03 -9.55 16.13
CA LEU A 268 -7.71 -10.80 16.43
C LEU A 268 -7.87 -10.93 17.94
N THR A 269 -9.12 -10.91 18.38
CA THR A 269 -9.45 -11.12 19.79
C THR A 269 -9.34 -12.60 20.13
N ALA A 270 -8.70 -12.92 21.26
CA ALA A 270 -8.70 -14.29 21.75
C ALA A 270 -10.16 -14.76 21.93
N ARG A 271 -10.48 -15.93 21.41
CA ARG A 271 -11.77 -16.54 21.75
C ARG A 271 -11.75 -16.84 23.23
N GLY A 272 -12.66 -16.21 23.99
CA GLY A 272 -12.89 -16.58 25.38
C GLY A 272 -13.35 -18.03 25.53
#